data_474e1158feeb661f7a686024462557eb
#
_entry.id   474e1158feeb661f7a686024462557eb
#
_cell.length_a   1.000
_cell.length_b   1.000
_cell.length_c   1.000
_cell.angle_alpha   90.00
_cell.angle_beta   90.00
_cell.angle_gamma   90.00
#
_symmetry.space_group_name_H-M   'P 1'
#
loop_
_entity.id
_entity.type
_entity.pdbx_description
1 polymer ?
#
loop_
_entity_poly.entity_id
_entity_poly.type
_entity_poly.pdbx_seq_one_letter_code
_entity_poly.pdbx_strand_id
1 'polypeptide(L)'
;MGNKGQTTRLGIWRRLVWRVGSELARRDAFGALRSIVGDRAAPTSISATIKPASLVYGVEEKAPKSVLWLSAIQQVAISSIYMIYPLIVARAAGLDTGQIINLLQLGCLALAVGVLLQGLPRGPVGSRMLAPSAFTGIYFASSLVAVKIGGMPLVWGMTIVAGLLEMAVSLVWRRLRALVPPESAGLVVFFIGSIIALAACHMLLGEGPAGIATLTEWLVAGTTLALMIAVHVWSRTALKIYCVMIGMVFGFIVCVWADLLTRADLAPLLMLPLISMPTLSNTSWAFDWSMLVPFAITALAAAMSTTAVLTAYQRTTDADWVRPDMSSIGRGVLGDGISTVVSGALGAYGLTLSNANAGLVAATGVATRVIAFAVAAILATVALQPRLLGIITLMPKPVMAAAMLFTSAFIMINGLQIITARVLDGRRTLVIGMGLATFFAVTVHPTAFSAAPHWAQPIVATPLVLATLVVLGLNLLFRIGIKKRVTMMIDSAALDSREVTAFVERNAGVWGARRDVTNRIEFAVQQTLEAIVAYCAAKGPIRLNLSFDEFVINADVAYQGKPMEFPVQPPSKDDLLDSEESFPQLAGFLVRQYTDRRMAIKGGVRLQFDH
;
A
#
# COMPACT_ATOMS: atom_id res chain seq x y z
N MET A 1 59.89 10.72 28.37
CA MET A 1 58.75 11.68 28.23
C MET A 1 57.90 11.28 27.07
N GLY A 2 56.70 10.88 27.29
CA GLY A 2 55.77 10.62 26.22
C GLY A 2 54.92 9.37 26.43
N ASN A 3 53.87 9.38 27.17
CA ASN A 3 52.72 8.48 26.96
C ASN A 3 51.55 8.87 27.90
N LYS A 4 50.97 10.03 27.68
CA LYS A 4 49.76 10.48 28.43
C LYS A 4 48.58 10.89 27.53
N GLY A 5 48.70 10.74 26.20
CA GLY A 5 47.67 11.18 25.25
C GLY A 5 46.71 10.11 24.76
N GLN A 6 47.01 8.82 24.92
CA GLN A 6 46.17 7.74 24.40
C GLN A 6 45.17 7.16 25.40
N THR A 7 45.40 7.32 26.70
CA THR A 7 44.52 6.78 27.75
C THR A 7 43.24 7.60 27.97
N THR A 8 43.23 8.86 27.56
CA THR A 8 42.03 9.74 27.70
C THR A 8 40.97 9.54 26.62
N ARG A 9 41.35 9.17 25.42
CA ARG A 9 40.36 8.91 24.32
C ARG A 9 39.60 7.58 24.49
N LEU A 10 40.29 6.54 24.94
CA LEU A 10 39.63 5.24 25.24
C LEU A 10 38.69 5.32 26.45
N GLY A 11 38.97 6.17 27.41
CA GLY A 11 38.10 6.39 28.58
C GLY A 11 36.82 7.14 28.25
N ILE A 12 36.82 7.99 27.24
CA ILE A 12 35.61 8.73 26.77
C ILE A 12 34.74 7.80 25.94
N TRP A 13 35.33 7.00 25.05
CA TRP A 13 34.57 6.02 24.25
C TRP A 13 33.96 4.90 25.11
N ARG A 14 34.67 4.39 26.13
CA ARG A 14 34.10 3.42 27.07
C ARG A 14 32.95 4.01 27.90
N ARG A 15 33.01 5.27 28.30
CA ARG A 15 31.91 5.95 29.01
C ARG A 15 30.73 6.25 28.11
N LEU A 16 30.96 6.59 26.84
CA LEU A 16 29.88 6.80 25.84
C LEU A 16 29.20 5.48 25.49
N VAL A 17 29.94 4.42 25.21
CA VAL A 17 29.41 3.08 24.94
C VAL A 17 28.66 2.52 26.15
N TRP A 18 29.18 2.76 27.38
CA TRP A 18 28.51 2.32 28.61
C TRP A 18 27.24 3.14 28.91
N ARG A 19 27.23 4.44 28.64
CA ARG A 19 26.04 5.30 28.74
C ARG A 19 24.98 4.95 27.67
N VAL A 20 25.37 4.75 26.43
CA VAL A 20 24.46 4.35 25.35
C VAL A 20 23.96 2.93 25.59
N GLY A 21 24.82 2.01 26.03
CA GLY A 21 24.43 0.64 26.39
C GLY A 21 23.53 0.57 27.62
N SER A 22 23.76 1.41 28.64
CA SER A 22 22.89 1.44 29.84
C SER A 22 21.60 2.22 29.63
N GLU A 23 21.55 3.13 28.65
CA GLU A 23 20.32 3.82 28.23
C GLU A 23 19.48 2.96 27.28
N LEU A 24 20.12 2.14 26.44
CA LEU A 24 19.44 1.11 25.63
C LEU A 24 18.96 -0.07 26.49
N ALA A 25 19.65 -0.44 27.54
CA ALA A 25 19.23 -1.48 28.47
C ALA A 25 18.18 -0.99 29.49
N ARG A 26 18.09 0.31 29.76
CA ARG A 26 17.02 0.92 30.59
C ARG A 26 15.77 1.29 29.80
N ARG A 27 15.88 1.45 28.50
CA ARG A 27 14.74 1.48 27.60
C ARG A 27 14.57 0.06 27.08
N ASP A 28 13.79 -0.74 27.82
CA ASP A 28 13.24 -1.97 27.27
C ASP A 28 12.92 -1.73 25.80
N ALA A 29 13.67 -2.33 24.88
CA ALA A 29 13.39 -2.23 23.44
C ALA A 29 11.95 -2.76 23.18
N PHE A 30 11.48 -3.68 24.01
CA PHE A 30 10.08 -4.10 24.11
C PHE A 30 9.19 -3.04 24.78
N GLY A 31 9.68 -2.26 25.73
CA GLY A 31 8.94 -1.13 26.32
C GLY A 31 8.85 0.05 25.36
N ALA A 32 9.89 0.34 24.57
CA ALA A 32 9.83 1.35 23.51
C ALA A 32 8.94 0.90 22.34
N LEU A 33 8.97 -0.37 21.95
CA LEU A 33 7.98 -0.97 21.04
C LEU A 33 6.56 -0.98 21.66
N ARG A 34 6.42 -1.23 22.95
CA ARG A 34 5.13 -1.11 23.65
C ARG A 34 4.68 0.34 23.79
N SER A 35 5.55 1.32 24.01
CA SER A 35 5.15 2.73 24.06
C SER A 35 4.87 3.31 22.67
N ILE A 36 5.51 2.80 21.63
CA ILE A 36 5.20 3.15 20.24
C ILE A 36 3.91 2.45 19.78
N VAL A 37 3.63 1.25 20.30
CA VAL A 37 2.47 0.42 19.96
C VAL A 37 1.38 0.48 21.05
N GLY A 38 1.67 0.88 22.29
CA GLY A 38 0.92 0.53 23.50
C GLY A 38 0.30 1.62 24.34
N ASP A 39 0.48 2.91 24.08
CA ASP A 39 -0.27 3.97 24.77
C ASP A 39 -1.22 4.71 23.82
N ARG A 40 -2.01 3.92 23.15
CA ARG A 40 -3.34 4.35 22.74
C ARG A 40 -4.31 3.58 23.63
N ALA A 41 -4.98 4.32 24.49
CA ALA A 41 -6.29 3.87 24.92
C ALA A 41 -6.94 3.29 23.67
N ALA A 42 -7.15 1.98 23.66
CA ALA A 42 -7.97 1.35 22.64
C ALA A 42 -9.19 2.26 22.51
N PRO A 43 -9.62 2.67 21.29
CA PRO A 43 -10.94 3.22 21.16
C PRO A 43 -11.81 2.17 21.84
N THR A 44 -12.35 2.53 22.96
CA THR A 44 -13.35 1.79 23.70
C THR A 44 -14.56 1.77 22.79
N SER A 45 -14.89 0.60 22.33
CA SER A 45 -15.71 0.19 21.21
C SER A 45 -14.90 0.10 19.90
N ILE A 46 -14.53 -1.11 19.54
CA ILE A 46 -14.72 -1.57 18.17
C ILE A 46 -16.17 -1.20 17.89
N SER A 47 -16.42 -0.09 17.17
CA SER A 47 -17.72 0.12 16.54
C SER A 47 -17.90 -1.13 15.72
N ALA A 48 -18.86 -1.96 16.10
CA ALA A 48 -19.11 -3.19 15.38
C ALA A 48 -19.31 -2.75 13.93
N THR A 49 -18.40 -3.18 13.05
CA THR A 49 -18.49 -2.84 11.62
C THR A 49 -19.87 -3.25 11.17
N ILE A 50 -20.69 -2.27 10.74
CA ILE A 50 -22.04 -2.58 10.32
C ILE A 50 -21.93 -3.25 8.97
N LYS A 51 -22.36 -4.52 8.93
CA LYS A 51 -22.33 -5.32 7.70
C LYS A 51 -23.20 -4.67 6.63
N PRO A 52 -22.64 -4.30 5.47
CA PRO A 52 -23.43 -3.82 4.34
C PRO A 52 -24.44 -4.87 3.87
N ALA A 53 -25.62 -4.43 3.40
CA ALA A 53 -26.62 -5.33 2.84
C ALA A 53 -26.14 -6.10 1.57
N SER A 54 -25.11 -5.60 0.91
CA SER A 54 -24.47 -6.25 -0.25
C SER A 54 -23.62 -7.46 0.12
N LEU A 55 -23.24 -7.62 1.41
CA LEU A 55 -22.46 -8.78 1.85
C LEU A 55 -23.36 -9.93 2.28
N VAL A 56 -23.06 -11.11 1.71
CA VAL A 56 -23.69 -12.38 2.14
C VAL A 56 -23.06 -12.83 3.46
N TYR A 57 -21.72 -12.79 3.56
CA TYR A 57 -20.97 -13.13 4.78
C TYR A 57 -19.99 -12.01 5.14
N GLY A 58 -20.15 -11.47 6.36
CA GLY A 58 -19.26 -10.45 6.94
C GLY A 58 -17.91 -11.02 7.36
N VAL A 59 -16.99 -10.14 7.78
CA VAL A 59 -15.58 -10.49 8.07
C VAL A 59 -15.45 -11.53 9.20
N GLU A 60 -16.27 -11.43 10.25
CA GLU A 60 -16.24 -12.30 11.43
C GLU A 60 -17.24 -13.47 11.33
N GLU A 61 -18.10 -13.49 10.32
CA GLU A 61 -19.13 -14.52 10.17
C GLU A 61 -18.54 -15.85 9.67
N LYS A 62 -19.13 -16.96 10.12
CA LYS A 62 -18.75 -18.30 9.67
C LYS A 62 -19.56 -18.68 8.43
N ALA A 63 -18.89 -18.87 7.31
CA ALA A 63 -19.52 -19.41 6.10
C ALA A 63 -19.63 -20.94 6.16
N PRO A 64 -20.65 -21.55 5.49
CA PRO A 64 -20.71 -22.99 5.29
C PRO A 64 -19.45 -23.54 4.61
N LYS A 65 -19.11 -24.80 4.88
CA LYS A 65 -17.88 -25.42 4.33
C LYS A 65 -17.81 -25.38 2.80
N SER A 66 -18.96 -25.56 2.13
CA SER A 66 -19.04 -25.46 0.65
C SER A 66 -18.68 -24.07 0.12
N VAL A 67 -19.21 -23.01 0.75
CA VAL A 67 -18.90 -21.62 0.40
C VAL A 67 -17.43 -21.31 0.71
N LEU A 68 -16.92 -21.80 1.85
CA LEU A 68 -15.52 -21.60 2.25
C LEU A 68 -14.55 -22.14 1.21
N TRP A 69 -14.69 -23.43 0.82
CA TRP A 69 -13.78 -24.05 -0.15
C TRP A 69 -13.95 -23.48 -1.56
N LEU A 70 -15.20 -23.24 -2.00
CA LEU A 70 -15.46 -22.65 -3.31
C LEU A 70 -14.84 -21.26 -3.42
N SER A 71 -15.04 -20.40 -2.41
CA SER A 71 -14.44 -19.07 -2.40
C SER A 71 -12.91 -19.14 -2.30
N ALA A 72 -12.34 -20.08 -1.56
CA ALA A 72 -10.89 -20.26 -1.49
C ALA A 72 -10.30 -20.66 -2.85
N ILE A 73 -10.92 -21.60 -3.57
CA ILE A 73 -10.50 -21.98 -4.93
C ILE A 73 -10.57 -20.78 -5.88
N GLN A 74 -11.64 -19.98 -5.79
CA GLN A 74 -11.77 -18.76 -6.59
C GLN A 74 -10.66 -17.74 -6.31
N GLN A 75 -10.30 -17.52 -5.04
CA GLN A 75 -9.22 -16.63 -4.65
C GLN A 75 -7.86 -17.11 -5.20
N VAL A 76 -7.57 -18.40 -5.09
CA VAL A 76 -6.34 -19.01 -5.63
C VAL A 76 -6.30 -18.90 -7.15
N ALA A 77 -7.41 -19.17 -7.85
CA ALA A 77 -7.48 -19.07 -9.31
C ALA A 77 -7.16 -17.66 -9.81
N ILE A 78 -7.63 -16.61 -9.11
CA ILE A 78 -7.28 -15.23 -9.45
C ILE A 78 -5.80 -14.95 -9.14
N SER A 79 -5.29 -15.40 -8.00
CA SER A 79 -3.88 -15.19 -7.64
C SER A 79 -2.92 -15.89 -8.62
N SER A 80 -3.33 -17.02 -9.22
CA SER A 80 -2.51 -17.76 -10.19
C SER A 80 -2.23 -16.98 -11.48
N ILE A 81 -3.11 -16.06 -11.88
CA ILE A 81 -2.91 -15.19 -13.05
C ILE A 81 -1.60 -14.40 -12.94
N TYR A 82 -1.26 -13.98 -11.75
CA TYR A 82 -0.09 -13.15 -11.48
C TYR A 82 1.24 -13.92 -11.47
N MET A 83 1.21 -15.27 -11.57
CA MET A 83 2.41 -16.11 -11.70
C MET A 83 3.18 -15.83 -13.01
N ILE A 84 2.58 -15.10 -13.94
CA ILE A 84 3.23 -14.65 -15.17
C ILE A 84 4.43 -13.73 -14.90
N TYR A 85 4.40 -12.90 -13.86
CA TYR A 85 5.51 -11.97 -13.55
C TYR A 85 6.79 -12.69 -13.14
N PRO A 86 6.80 -13.56 -12.12
CA PRO A 86 7.99 -14.34 -11.78
C PRO A 86 8.44 -15.25 -12.92
N LEU A 87 7.53 -15.80 -13.73
CA LEU A 87 7.86 -16.62 -14.90
C LEU A 87 8.69 -15.83 -15.92
N ILE A 88 8.28 -14.60 -16.26
CA ILE A 88 9.00 -13.78 -17.25
C ILE A 88 10.37 -13.37 -16.72
N VAL A 89 10.46 -12.97 -15.44
CA VAL A 89 11.73 -12.59 -14.81
C VAL A 89 12.68 -13.79 -14.74
N ALA A 90 12.19 -14.97 -14.39
CA ALA A 90 12.98 -16.19 -14.34
C ALA A 90 13.48 -16.62 -15.72
N ARG A 91 12.64 -16.49 -16.78
CA ARG A 91 13.07 -16.72 -18.17
C ARG A 91 14.11 -15.70 -18.62
N ALA A 92 13.95 -14.42 -18.26
CA ALA A 92 14.93 -13.38 -18.57
C ALA A 92 16.28 -13.64 -17.88
N ALA A 93 16.27 -14.30 -16.72
CA ALA A 93 17.46 -14.74 -16.00
C ALA A 93 18.09 -16.03 -16.57
N GLY A 94 17.46 -16.69 -17.56
CA GLY A 94 17.96 -17.91 -18.17
C GLY A 94 17.76 -19.16 -17.30
N LEU A 95 16.82 -19.16 -16.35
CA LEU A 95 16.55 -20.35 -15.55
C LEU A 95 15.94 -21.45 -16.40
N ASP A 96 16.31 -22.69 -16.10
CA ASP A 96 15.69 -23.86 -16.72
C ASP A 96 14.26 -24.10 -16.18
N THR A 97 13.50 -24.95 -16.88
CA THR A 97 12.10 -25.24 -16.53
C THR A 97 11.95 -25.81 -15.11
N GLY A 98 12.89 -26.65 -14.66
CA GLY A 98 12.88 -27.22 -13.31
C GLY A 98 13.09 -26.17 -12.23
N GLN A 99 14.03 -25.25 -12.46
CA GLN A 99 14.31 -24.12 -11.57
C GLN A 99 13.11 -23.16 -11.51
N ILE A 100 12.45 -22.90 -12.64
CA ILE A 100 11.25 -22.06 -12.69
C ILE A 100 10.10 -22.70 -11.90
N ILE A 101 9.89 -24.00 -12.08
CA ILE A 101 8.86 -24.73 -11.32
C ILE A 101 9.15 -24.65 -9.82
N ASN A 102 10.39 -24.88 -9.40
CA ASN A 102 10.79 -24.77 -7.99
C ASN A 102 10.57 -23.34 -7.43
N LEU A 103 10.90 -22.32 -8.21
CA LEU A 103 10.64 -20.91 -7.85
C LEU A 103 9.13 -20.66 -7.64
N LEU A 104 8.27 -21.18 -8.52
CA LEU A 104 6.82 -21.06 -8.39
C LEU A 104 6.28 -21.86 -7.20
N GLN A 105 6.84 -23.05 -6.91
CA GLN A 105 6.50 -23.83 -5.72
C GLN A 105 6.80 -23.05 -4.42
N LEU A 106 8.01 -22.52 -4.29
CA LEU A 106 8.43 -21.68 -3.16
C LEU A 106 7.60 -20.40 -3.07
N GLY A 107 7.27 -19.81 -4.22
CA GLY A 107 6.38 -18.68 -4.32
C GLY A 107 4.96 -18.96 -3.82
N CYS A 108 4.39 -20.14 -4.11
CA CYS A 108 3.10 -20.56 -3.56
C CYS A 108 3.13 -20.67 -2.03
N LEU A 109 4.24 -21.14 -1.45
CA LEU A 109 4.42 -21.16 0.00
C LEU A 109 4.48 -19.73 0.58
N ALA A 110 5.19 -18.83 -0.09
CA ALA A 110 5.24 -17.43 0.32
C ALA A 110 3.86 -16.75 0.26
N LEU A 111 3.08 -17.01 -0.79
CA LEU A 111 1.69 -16.55 -0.92
C LEU A 111 0.80 -17.12 0.19
N ALA A 112 0.97 -18.39 0.55
CA ALA A 112 0.25 -19.02 1.66
C ALA A 112 0.55 -18.31 2.98
N VAL A 113 1.81 -18.00 3.26
CA VAL A 113 2.20 -17.23 4.45
C VAL A 113 1.57 -15.84 4.41
N GLY A 114 1.61 -15.15 3.26
CA GLY A 114 1.07 -13.81 3.11
C GLY A 114 -0.43 -13.74 3.43
N VAL A 115 -1.23 -14.65 2.86
CA VAL A 115 -2.68 -14.68 3.13
C VAL A 115 -2.99 -15.07 4.57
N LEU A 116 -2.22 -15.97 5.18
CA LEU A 116 -2.36 -16.32 6.60
C LEU A 116 -2.12 -15.10 7.49
N LEU A 117 -1.05 -14.35 7.27
CA LEU A 117 -0.72 -13.16 8.05
C LEU A 117 -1.84 -12.13 7.99
N GLN A 118 -2.46 -11.92 6.82
CA GLN A 118 -3.57 -10.97 6.68
C GLN A 118 -4.85 -11.44 7.40
N GLY A 119 -5.12 -12.76 7.39
CA GLY A 119 -6.31 -13.37 8.00
C GLY A 119 -6.23 -13.59 9.51
N LEU A 120 -5.08 -13.36 10.16
CA LEU A 120 -4.91 -13.59 11.60
C LEU A 120 -5.92 -12.80 12.44
N PRO A 121 -6.64 -13.44 13.39
CA PRO A 121 -7.68 -12.77 14.18
C PRO A 121 -7.12 -11.79 15.22
N ARG A 122 -5.92 -12.02 15.69
CA ARG A 122 -5.26 -11.26 16.76
C ARG A 122 -3.78 -11.09 16.46
N GLY A 123 -3.17 -10.04 17.00
CA GLY A 123 -1.74 -9.78 16.86
C GLY A 123 -1.43 -8.41 16.25
N PRO A 124 -0.15 -8.05 16.22
CA PRO A 124 0.31 -6.76 15.68
C PRO A 124 0.46 -6.78 14.15
N VAL A 125 0.35 -7.94 13.50
CA VAL A 125 0.58 -8.14 12.08
C VAL A 125 -0.74 -8.51 11.39
N GLY A 126 -0.91 -8.07 10.16
CA GLY A 126 -2.06 -8.38 9.31
C GLY A 126 -3.27 -7.47 9.52
N SER A 127 -4.04 -7.32 8.45
CA SER A 127 -5.21 -6.45 8.39
C SER A 127 -6.44 -7.01 9.10
N ARG A 128 -6.46 -8.30 9.41
CA ARG A 128 -7.61 -9.08 9.91
C ARG A 128 -8.73 -9.23 8.89
N MET A 129 -8.40 -9.14 7.61
CA MET A 129 -9.34 -9.25 6.49
C MET A 129 -8.94 -10.41 5.58
N LEU A 130 -9.88 -10.86 4.73
CA LEU A 130 -9.59 -11.77 3.63
C LEU A 130 -8.89 -10.99 2.52
N ALA A 131 -7.59 -10.76 2.64
CA ALA A 131 -6.79 -9.99 1.70
C ALA A 131 -5.61 -10.83 1.18
N PRO A 132 -5.82 -11.71 0.19
CA PRO A 132 -4.77 -12.55 -0.36
C PRO A 132 -3.68 -11.73 -1.03
N SER A 133 -2.43 -12.14 -0.81
CA SER A 133 -1.27 -11.66 -1.56
C SER A 133 -1.21 -12.30 -2.94
N ALA A 134 -0.60 -11.62 -3.89
CA ALA A 134 -0.28 -12.13 -5.22
C ALA A 134 1.10 -11.61 -5.65
N PHE A 135 1.72 -12.28 -6.62
CA PHE A 135 2.87 -11.72 -7.31
C PHE A 135 2.46 -10.42 -8.01
N THR A 136 3.35 -9.44 -8.02
CA THR A 136 2.96 -8.11 -8.47
C THR A 136 3.84 -7.57 -9.59
N GLY A 137 3.23 -6.88 -10.55
CA GLY A 137 3.95 -6.12 -11.57
C GLY A 137 4.74 -4.94 -11.01
N ILE A 138 4.54 -4.56 -9.74
CA ILE A 138 5.27 -3.47 -9.09
C ILE A 138 6.78 -3.76 -9.04
N TYR A 139 7.15 -5.01 -8.76
CA TYR A 139 8.55 -5.46 -8.71
C TYR A 139 9.16 -5.73 -10.10
N PHE A 140 8.35 -5.71 -11.18
CA PHE A 140 8.74 -6.20 -12.49
C PHE A 140 9.95 -5.45 -13.08
N ALA A 141 9.89 -4.13 -13.15
CA ALA A 141 10.96 -3.31 -13.71
C ALA A 141 12.27 -3.45 -12.93
N SER A 142 12.21 -3.30 -11.60
CA SER A 142 13.39 -3.41 -10.73
C SER A 142 14.01 -4.80 -10.78
N SER A 143 13.18 -5.86 -10.87
CA SER A 143 13.66 -7.24 -11.01
C SER A 143 14.35 -7.50 -12.34
N LEU A 144 13.82 -6.98 -13.46
CA LEU A 144 14.47 -7.12 -14.77
C LEU A 144 15.84 -6.43 -14.81
N VAL A 145 15.97 -5.27 -14.17
CA VAL A 145 17.27 -4.58 -14.05
C VAL A 145 18.22 -5.39 -13.15
N ALA A 146 17.73 -5.91 -12.02
CA ALA A 146 18.53 -6.75 -11.11
C ALA A 146 19.01 -8.03 -11.78
N VAL A 147 18.18 -8.68 -12.62
CA VAL A 147 18.58 -9.85 -13.43
C VAL A 147 19.77 -9.54 -14.33
N LYS A 148 19.78 -8.38 -14.99
CA LYS A 148 20.87 -7.97 -15.89
C LYS A 148 22.19 -7.71 -15.15
N ILE A 149 22.14 -7.29 -13.87
CA ILE A 149 23.32 -6.93 -13.06
C ILE A 149 23.88 -8.14 -12.32
N GLY A 150 23.03 -8.93 -11.66
CA GLY A 150 23.47 -9.99 -10.76
C GLY A 150 22.60 -11.25 -10.77
N GLY A 151 21.74 -11.42 -11.78
CA GLY A 151 20.87 -12.59 -11.92
C GLY A 151 19.80 -12.70 -10.84
N MET A 152 19.24 -13.91 -10.70
CA MET A 152 18.20 -14.19 -9.69
C MET A 152 18.67 -14.00 -8.24
N PRO A 153 19.92 -14.32 -7.86
CA PRO A 153 20.41 -14.05 -6.51
C PRO A 153 20.22 -12.60 -6.07
N LEU A 154 20.47 -11.65 -6.97
CA LEU A 154 20.28 -10.23 -6.71
C LEU A 154 18.78 -9.86 -6.60
N VAL A 155 17.92 -10.45 -7.43
CA VAL A 155 16.46 -10.25 -7.33
C VAL A 155 15.96 -10.71 -5.96
N TRP A 156 16.36 -11.90 -5.49
CA TRP A 156 15.91 -12.43 -4.20
C TRP A 156 16.45 -11.62 -3.02
N GLY A 157 17.73 -11.28 -3.02
CA GLY A 157 18.34 -10.45 -1.98
C GLY A 157 17.70 -9.08 -1.90
N MET A 158 17.48 -8.42 -3.03
CA MET A 158 16.85 -7.10 -3.07
C MET A 158 15.34 -7.15 -2.78
N THR A 159 14.66 -8.28 -3.03
CA THR A 159 13.29 -8.50 -2.59
C THR A 159 13.20 -8.55 -1.05
N ILE A 160 14.16 -9.21 -0.38
CA ILE A 160 14.26 -9.18 1.10
C ILE A 160 14.42 -7.73 1.58
N VAL A 161 15.34 -6.98 0.98
CA VAL A 161 15.59 -5.58 1.32
C VAL A 161 14.32 -4.73 1.15
N ALA A 162 13.61 -4.91 0.02
CA ALA A 162 12.36 -4.20 -0.23
C ALA A 162 11.29 -4.51 0.83
N GLY A 163 11.12 -5.79 1.20
CA GLY A 163 10.20 -6.18 2.27
C GLY A 163 10.57 -5.58 3.63
N LEU A 164 11.88 -5.54 3.97
CA LEU A 164 12.35 -4.86 5.19
C LEU A 164 12.08 -3.36 5.16
N LEU A 165 12.28 -2.71 4.01
CA LEU A 165 11.94 -1.30 3.83
C LEU A 165 10.44 -1.06 3.95
N GLU A 166 9.60 -1.94 3.39
CA GLU A 166 8.15 -1.87 3.52
C GLU A 166 7.70 -2.02 4.98
N MET A 167 8.30 -2.95 5.73
CA MET A 167 8.09 -3.07 7.17
C MET A 167 8.47 -1.78 7.91
N ALA A 168 9.63 -1.18 7.61
CA ALA A 168 10.04 0.09 8.18
C ALA A 168 9.08 1.23 7.83
N VAL A 169 8.64 1.29 6.58
CA VAL A 169 7.63 2.23 6.09
C VAL A 169 6.31 2.07 6.85
N SER A 170 5.87 0.84 7.15
CA SER A 170 4.64 0.58 7.90
C SER A 170 4.62 1.24 9.29
N LEU A 171 5.76 1.31 9.97
CA LEU A 171 5.90 1.93 11.30
C LEU A 171 5.73 3.45 11.25
N VAL A 172 6.17 4.07 10.17
CA VAL A 172 6.11 5.53 9.97
C VAL A 172 5.01 5.97 8.99
N TRP A 173 4.19 5.04 8.50
CA TRP A 173 3.22 5.23 7.42
C TRP A 173 2.32 6.44 7.61
N ARG A 174 1.82 6.66 8.82
CA ARG A 174 0.99 7.82 9.16
C ARG A 174 1.69 9.17 8.94
N ARG A 175 3.04 9.20 9.08
CA ARG A 175 3.85 10.41 8.86
C ARG A 175 4.27 10.53 7.39
N LEU A 176 4.56 9.40 6.75
CA LEU A 176 4.99 9.34 5.36
C LEU A 176 3.86 9.70 4.39
N ARG A 177 2.61 9.41 4.74
CA ARG A 177 1.44 9.82 3.95
C ARG A 177 1.45 11.32 3.61
N ALA A 178 2.00 12.12 4.50
CA ALA A 178 2.15 13.56 4.27
C ALA A 178 3.22 13.91 3.21
N LEU A 179 4.21 13.02 2.99
CA LEU A 179 5.29 13.22 2.00
C LEU A 179 4.93 12.65 0.62
N VAL A 180 4.03 11.67 0.59
CA VAL A 180 3.59 11.00 -0.64
C VAL A 180 2.10 11.25 -0.83
N PRO A 181 1.73 12.35 -1.45
CA PRO A 181 0.33 12.65 -1.72
C PRO A 181 -0.29 11.63 -2.68
N PRO A 182 -1.62 11.41 -2.64
CA PRO A 182 -2.30 10.39 -3.44
C PRO A 182 -2.03 10.50 -4.94
N GLU A 183 -1.91 11.72 -5.49
CA GLU A 183 -1.62 11.96 -6.90
C GLU A 183 -0.25 11.41 -7.32
N SER A 184 0.77 11.51 -6.45
CA SER A 184 2.08 10.90 -6.68
C SER A 184 2.01 9.38 -6.66
N ALA A 185 1.18 8.84 -5.75
CA ALA A 185 0.88 7.42 -5.68
C ALA A 185 0.25 6.92 -6.97
N GLY A 186 -0.78 7.62 -7.44
CA GLY A 186 -1.47 7.30 -8.67
C GLY A 186 -0.53 7.33 -9.88
N LEU A 187 0.38 8.30 -9.92
CA LEU A 187 1.36 8.42 -11.00
C LEU A 187 2.35 7.25 -11.02
N VAL A 188 2.82 6.80 -9.86
CA VAL A 188 3.67 5.61 -9.76
C VAL A 188 2.92 4.36 -10.25
N VAL A 189 1.66 4.19 -9.87
CA VAL A 189 0.80 3.08 -10.36
C VAL A 189 0.63 3.16 -11.87
N PHE A 190 0.41 4.35 -12.43
CA PHE A 190 0.33 4.57 -13.87
C PHE A 190 1.63 4.17 -14.58
N PHE A 191 2.80 4.55 -14.06
CA PHE A 191 4.10 4.16 -14.62
C PHE A 191 4.31 2.64 -14.61
N ILE A 192 3.91 1.96 -13.53
CA ILE A 192 3.99 0.50 -13.45
C ILE A 192 3.14 -0.15 -14.54
N GLY A 193 1.90 0.29 -14.70
CA GLY A 193 1.04 -0.19 -15.79
C GLY A 193 1.64 0.05 -17.17
N SER A 194 2.24 1.23 -17.40
CA SER A 194 2.88 1.58 -18.65
C SER A 194 4.10 0.69 -18.97
N ILE A 195 4.92 0.37 -17.97
CA ILE A 195 6.08 -0.54 -18.14
C ILE A 195 5.61 -1.95 -18.48
N ILE A 196 4.55 -2.43 -17.84
CA ILE A 196 3.99 -3.75 -18.14
C ILE A 196 3.43 -3.79 -19.58
N ALA A 197 2.74 -2.71 -20.01
CA ALA A 197 2.25 -2.59 -21.39
C ALA A 197 3.40 -2.61 -22.40
N LEU A 198 4.47 -1.84 -22.14
CA LEU A 198 5.66 -1.83 -22.98
C LEU A 198 6.32 -3.20 -23.04
N ALA A 199 6.46 -3.90 -21.92
CA ALA A 199 7.01 -5.25 -21.88
C ALA A 199 6.15 -6.24 -22.69
N ALA A 200 4.83 -6.13 -22.63
CA ALA A 200 3.92 -6.92 -23.45
C ALA A 200 4.11 -6.64 -24.96
N CYS A 201 4.25 -5.37 -25.33
CA CYS A 201 4.54 -4.97 -26.71
C CYS A 201 5.90 -5.53 -27.16
N HIS A 202 6.95 -5.42 -26.35
CA HIS A 202 8.27 -5.98 -26.67
C HIS A 202 8.24 -7.51 -26.87
N MET A 203 7.39 -8.23 -26.13
CA MET A 203 7.21 -9.67 -26.32
C MET A 203 6.63 -10.02 -27.70
N LEU A 204 5.80 -9.17 -28.27
CA LEU A 204 5.17 -9.36 -29.60
C LEU A 204 6.02 -8.76 -30.73
N LEU A 205 6.63 -7.60 -30.50
CA LEU A 205 7.41 -6.90 -31.53
C LEU A 205 8.80 -7.51 -31.70
N GLY A 206 9.35 -8.19 -30.66
CA GLY A 206 10.69 -8.73 -30.61
C GLY A 206 11.77 -7.62 -30.56
N GLU A 207 12.99 -8.01 -30.20
CA GLU A 207 14.17 -7.15 -30.29
C GLU A 207 15.08 -7.69 -31.40
N GLY A 208 15.02 -7.08 -32.59
CA GLY A 208 15.91 -7.36 -33.72
C GLY A 208 15.28 -8.12 -34.90
N PRO A 209 16.03 -8.31 -36.01
CA PRO A 209 15.48 -8.81 -37.27
C PRO A 209 14.96 -10.24 -37.27
N ALA A 210 15.32 -11.04 -36.25
CA ALA A 210 14.82 -12.43 -36.05
C ALA A 210 13.73 -12.53 -35.00
N GLY A 211 13.24 -11.44 -34.42
CA GLY A 211 12.41 -11.40 -33.22
C GLY A 211 10.98 -10.90 -33.39
N ILE A 212 10.57 -10.48 -34.58
CA ILE A 212 9.19 -10.03 -34.82
C ILE A 212 8.27 -11.26 -34.75
N ALA A 213 7.21 -11.17 -33.96
CA ALA A 213 6.21 -12.22 -33.86
C ALA A 213 5.63 -12.57 -35.24
N THR A 214 5.44 -13.84 -35.48
CA THR A 214 4.78 -14.34 -36.71
C THR A 214 3.34 -13.88 -36.76
N LEU A 215 2.76 -13.85 -37.97
CA LEU A 215 1.33 -13.53 -38.13
C LEU A 215 0.45 -14.41 -37.23
N THR A 216 0.81 -15.68 -37.07
CA THR A 216 0.11 -16.64 -36.20
C THR A 216 0.18 -16.21 -34.73
N GLU A 217 1.35 -15.77 -34.25
CA GLU A 217 1.48 -15.28 -32.85
C GLU A 217 0.67 -14.00 -32.65
N TRP A 218 0.63 -13.09 -33.63
CA TRP A 218 -0.21 -11.90 -33.58
C TRP A 218 -1.70 -12.23 -33.54
N LEU A 219 -2.16 -13.21 -34.34
CA LEU A 219 -3.55 -13.68 -34.36
C LEU A 219 -3.91 -14.32 -33.02
N VAL A 220 -3.04 -15.13 -32.45
CA VAL A 220 -3.25 -15.74 -31.12
C VAL A 220 -3.34 -14.67 -30.05
N ALA A 221 -2.41 -13.73 -30.00
CA ALA A 221 -2.45 -12.62 -29.04
C ALA A 221 -3.72 -11.78 -29.18
N GLY A 222 -4.07 -11.43 -30.42
CA GLY A 222 -5.26 -10.62 -30.75
C GLY A 222 -6.56 -11.32 -30.37
N THR A 223 -6.73 -12.60 -30.71
CA THR A 223 -7.94 -13.37 -30.36
C THR A 223 -8.04 -13.61 -28.86
N THR A 224 -6.91 -13.87 -28.19
CA THR A 224 -6.85 -14.00 -26.72
C THR A 224 -7.28 -12.71 -26.04
N LEU A 225 -6.73 -11.58 -26.48
CA LEU A 225 -7.07 -10.26 -25.95
C LEU A 225 -8.53 -9.90 -26.24
N ALA A 226 -9.00 -10.16 -27.45
CA ALA A 226 -10.39 -9.92 -27.83
C ALA A 226 -11.38 -10.70 -26.97
N LEU A 227 -11.08 -11.97 -26.67
CA LEU A 227 -11.92 -12.76 -25.76
C LEU A 227 -11.90 -12.21 -24.33
N MET A 228 -10.73 -11.81 -23.80
CA MET A 228 -10.65 -11.18 -22.48
C MET A 228 -11.52 -9.93 -22.40
N ILE A 229 -11.45 -9.07 -23.42
CA ILE A 229 -12.27 -7.86 -23.53
C ILE A 229 -13.75 -8.24 -23.64
N ALA A 230 -14.10 -9.19 -24.49
CA ALA A 230 -15.48 -9.64 -24.68
C ALA A 230 -16.11 -10.16 -23.39
N VAL A 231 -15.42 -11.03 -22.68
CA VAL A 231 -15.88 -11.56 -21.38
C VAL A 231 -15.98 -10.45 -20.35
N HIS A 232 -15.03 -9.51 -20.31
CA HIS A 232 -15.07 -8.41 -19.35
C HIS A 232 -16.23 -7.44 -19.60
N VAL A 233 -16.50 -7.09 -20.87
CA VAL A 233 -17.48 -6.06 -21.24
C VAL A 233 -18.90 -6.61 -21.25
N TRP A 234 -19.11 -7.77 -21.88
CA TRP A 234 -20.47 -8.29 -22.13
C TRP A 234 -20.97 -9.28 -21.07
N SER A 235 -20.09 -9.81 -20.20
CA SER A 235 -20.56 -10.66 -19.11
C SER A 235 -21.29 -9.85 -18.03
N ARG A 236 -22.48 -10.29 -17.66
CA ARG A 236 -23.28 -9.70 -16.58
C ARG A 236 -23.07 -10.38 -15.23
N THR A 237 -22.26 -11.42 -15.18
CA THR A 237 -22.03 -12.26 -14.00
C THR A 237 -20.63 -12.09 -13.44
N ALA A 238 -20.30 -12.83 -12.38
CA ALA A 238 -18.96 -12.89 -11.82
C ALA A 238 -17.89 -13.37 -12.83
N LEU A 239 -18.27 -13.89 -14.01
CA LEU A 239 -17.34 -14.32 -15.07
C LEU A 239 -16.39 -13.21 -15.52
N LYS A 240 -16.81 -11.94 -15.47
CA LYS A 240 -15.94 -10.80 -15.81
C LYS A 240 -14.65 -10.74 -14.97
N ILE A 241 -14.67 -11.28 -13.74
CA ILE A 241 -13.51 -11.30 -12.85
C ILE A 241 -12.49 -12.35 -13.33
N TYR A 242 -12.97 -13.41 -13.99
CA TYR A 242 -12.13 -14.49 -14.52
C TYR A 242 -11.73 -14.28 -15.98
N CYS A 243 -12.02 -13.11 -16.58
CA CYS A 243 -11.79 -12.85 -18.00
C CYS A 243 -10.35 -13.14 -18.44
N VAL A 244 -9.34 -12.77 -17.61
CA VAL A 244 -7.93 -13.04 -17.89
C VAL A 244 -7.65 -14.54 -17.89
N MET A 245 -8.12 -15.26 -16.88
CA MET A 245 -7.94 -16.71 -16.79
C MET A 245 -8.62 -17.45 -17.97
N ILE A 246 -9.85 -17.07 -18.29
CA ILE A 246 -10.59 -17.64 -19.44
C ILE A 246 -9.83 -17.37 -20.74
N GLY A 247 -9.36 -16.14 -20.93
CA GLY A 247 -8.57 -15.77 -22.10
C GLY A 247 -7.24 -16.52 -22.18
N MET A 248 -6.53 -16.68 -21.06
CA MET A 248 -5.27 -17.45 -21.01
C MET A 248 -5.49 -18.92 -21.38
N VAL A 249 -6.52 -19.56 -20.82
CA VAL A 249 -6.88 -20.96 -21.17
C VAL A 249 -7.25 -21.08 -22.65
N PHE A 250 -8.08 -20.18 -23.14
CA PHE A 250 -8.45 -20.13 -24.56
C PHE A 250 -7.23 -19.94 -25.45
N GLY A 251 -6.38 -18.94 -25.15
CA GLY A 251 -5.17 -18.67 -25.92
C GLY A 251 -4.19 -19.84 -25.90
N PHE A 252 -4.08 -20.57 -24.79
CA PHE A 252 -3.30 -21.80 -24.70
C PHE A 252 -3.85 -22.88 -25.64
N ILE A 253 -5.18 -23.08 -25.69
CA ILE A 253 -5.82 -24.04 -26.60
C ILE A 253 -5.58 -23.63 -28.05
N VAL A 254 -5.73 -22.34 -28.38
CA VAL A 254 -5.47 -21.82 -29.73
C VAL A 254 -4.01 -22.03 -30.14
N CYS A 255 -3.05 -21.86 -29.22
CA CYS A 255 -1.64 -22.15 -29.48
C CYS A 255 -1.37 -23.62 -29.83
N VAL A 256 -2.08 -24.54 -29.16
CA VAL A 256 -1.99 -25.98 -29.49
C VAL A 256 -2.56 -26.24 -30.90
N TRP A 257 -3.66 -25.61 -31.27
CA TRP A 257 -4.27 -25.74 -32.60
C TRP A 257 -3.44 -25.08 -33.72
N ALA A 258 -2.69 -24.03 -33.36
CA ALA A 258 -1.83 -23.30 -34.29
C ALA A 258 -0.42 -23.91 -34.40
N ASP A 259 -0.18 -25.08 -33.83
CA ASP A 259 1.10 -25.78 -33.75
C ASP A 259 2.26 -24.92 -33.15
N LEU A 260 1.92 -23.88 -32.40
CA LEU A 260 2.88 -23.08 -31.63
C LEU A 260 3.32 -23.81 -30.34
N LEU A 261 2.56 -24.81 -29.93
CA LEU A 261 2.84 -25.69 -28.81
C LEU A 261 2.69 -27.14 -29.27
N THR A 262 3.77 -27.88 -29.30
CA THR A 262 3.78 -29.25 -29.81
C THR A 262 3.63 -30.28 -28.68
N ARG A 263 3.28 -31.49 -29.02
CA ARG A 263 3.28 -32.62 -28.04
C ARG A 263 4.66 -32.86 -27.41
N ALA A 264 5.72 -32.55 -28.14
CA ALA A 264 7.08 -32.65 -27.63
C ALA A 264 7.34 -31.65 -26.47
N ASP A 265 6.75 -30.45 -26.51
CA ASP A 265 6.88 -29.47 -25.43
C ASP A 265 6.10 -29.90 -24.18
N LEU A 266 5.02 -30.66 -24.35
CA LEU A 266 4.22 -31.21 -23.24
C LEU A 266 4.83 -32.46 -22.59
N ALA A 267 5.63 -33.22 -23.35
CA ALA A 267 6.21 -34.49 -22.87
C ALA A 267 7.04 -34.35 -21.59
N PRO A 268 7.90 -33.31 -21.40
CA PRO A 268 8.66 -33.13 -20.17
C PRO A 268 7.80 -32.96 -18.92
N LEU A 269 6.59 -32.35 -19.06
CA LEU A 269 5.67 -32.18 -17.93
C LEU A 269 5.10 -33.49 -17.41
N LEU A 270 4.86 -34.44 -18.32
CA LEU A 270 4.36 -35.78 -17.97
C LEU A 270 5.39 -36.61 -17.19
N MET A 271 6.67 -36.29 -17.37
CA MET A 271 7.78 -36.94 -16.66
C MET A 271 7.97 -36.36 -15.23
N LEU A 272 7.42 -35.20 -14.94
CA LEU A 272 7.51 -34.62 -13.60
C LEU A 272 6.74 -35.49 -12.58
N PRO A 273 7.21 -35.59 -11.33
CA PRO A 273 6.47 -36.27 -10.28
C PRO A 273 5.13 -35.55 -10.02
N LEU A 274 4.12 -36.28 -9.56
CA LEU A 274 2.84 -35.70 -9.16
C LEU A 274 3.00 -34.79 -7.92
N ILE A 275 3.86 -35.23 -6.99
CA ILE A 275 4.16 -34.54 -5.75
C ILE A 275 5.67 -34.43 -5.61
N SER A 276 6.18 -33.24 -5.35
CA SER A 276 7.57 -33.01 -4.97
C SER A 276 7.68 -31.90 -3.94
N MET A 277 8.62 -32.03 -3.03
CA MET A 277 8.97 -30.96 -2.10
C MET A 277 9.83 -29.92 -2.82
N PRO A 278 9.51 -28.62 -2.69
CA PRO A 278 10.39 -27.58 -3.19
C PRO A 278 11.72 -27.57 -2.41
N THR A 279 12.79 -27.23 -3.10
CA THR A 279 14.15 -27.25 -2.53
C THR A 279 14.73 -25.85 -2.49
N LEU A 280 15.51 -25.55 -1.44
CA LEU A 280 16.26 -24.29 -1.30
C LEU A 280 17.72 -24.42 -1.81
N SER A 281 18.08 -25.57 -2.37
CA SER A 281 19.47 -25.88 -2.74
C SER A 281 20.06 -24.92 -3.77
N ASN A 282 19.23 -24.30 -4.60
CA ASN A 282 19.65 -23.39 -5.66
C ASN A 282 19.40 -21.92 -5.29
N THR A 283 18.97 -21.62 -4.06
CA THR A 283 18.74 -20.25 -3.61
C THR A 283 20.03 -19.67 -3.04
N SER A 284 20.39 -18.51 -3.53
CA SER A 284 21.46 -17.68 -3.00
C SER A 284 21.00 -16.23 -3.02
N TRP A 285 21.54 -15.41 -2.14
CA TRP A 285 21.13 -14.03 -2.02
C TRP A 285 22.33 -13.12 -2.26
N ALA A 286 22.15 -12.14 -3.14
CA ALA A 286 23.13 -11.11 -3.38
C ALA A 286 22.52 -9.74 -3.04
N PHE A 287 23.37 -8.78 -2.74
CA PHE A 287 23.02 -7.41 -2.45
C PHE A 287 23.90 -6.47 -3.27
N ASP A 288 23.30 -5.42 -3.85
CA ASP A 288 24.01 -4.37 -4.55
C ASP A 288 23.45 -3.00 -4.14
N TRP A 289 24.32 -2.10 -3.70
CA TRP A 289 23.96 -0.74 -3.28
C TRP A 289 23.31 0.07 -4.38
N SER A 290 23.67 -0.15 -5.65
CA SER A 290 23.10 0.54 -6.78
C SER A 290 21.61 0.24 -6.98
N MET A 291 21.16 -0.95 -6.53
CA MET A 291 19.78 -1.41 -6.59
C MET A 291 18.93 -0.99 -5.38
N LEU A 292 19.55 -0.39 -4.35
CA LEU A 292 18.82 0.02 -3.13
C LEU A 292 17.72 1.03 -3.45
N VAL A 293 18.02 2.06 -4.24
CA VAL A 293 17.03 3.11 -4.59
C VAL A 293 15.90 2.56 -5.45
N PRO A 294 16.15 1.79 -6.54
CA PRO A 294 15.08 1.12 -7.30
C PRO A 294 14.14 0.28 -6.43
N PHE A 295 14.68 -0.57 -5.56
CA PHE A 295 13.86 -1.43 -4.70
C PHE A 295 13.20 -0.67 -3.54
N ALA A 296 13.78 0.42 -3.05
CA ALA A 296 13.13 1.30 -2.07
C ALA A 296 11.90 2.01 -2.66
N ILE A 297 11.97 2.47 -3.89
CA ILE A 297 10.82 3.04 -4.62
C ILE A 297 9.77 1.97 -4.86
N THR A 298 10.18 0.76 -5.24
CA THR A 298 9.30 -0.38 -5.42
C THR A 298 8.58 -0.74 -4.10
N ALA A 299 9.30 -0.79 -2.98
CA ALA A 299 8.72 -1.04 -1.65
C ALA A 299 7.71 0.04 -1.24
N LEU A 300 8.02 1.30 -1.51
CA LEU A 300 7.08 2.40 -1.27
C LEU A 300 5.82 2.25 -2.13
N ALA A 301 5.97 1.92 -3.42
CA ALA A 301 4.85 1.66 -4.33
C ALA A 301 4.00 0.46 -3.88
N ALA A 302 4.63 -0.61 -3.38
CA ALA A 302 3.94 -1.78 -2.81
C ALA A 302 3.12 -1.39 -1.57
N ALA A 303 3.71 -0.67 -0.61
CA ALA A 303 3.02 -0.17 0.57
C ALA A 303 1.80 0.72 0.23
N MET A 304 1.93 1.54 -0.83
CA MET A 304 0.83 2.38 -1.32
C MET A 304 -0.28 1.54 -1.96
N SER A 305 0.07 0.55 -2.78
CA SER A 305 -0.88 -0.40 -3.37
C SER A 305 -1.63 -1.17 -2.29
N THR A 306 -0.92 -1.73 -1.32
CA THR A 306 -1.50 -2.43 -0.17
C THR A 306 -2.45 -1.54 0.63
N THR A 307 -2.09 -0.25 0.84
CA THR A 307 -2.98 0.72 1.48
C THR A 307 -4.27 0.94 0.69
N ALA A 308 -4.18 1.07 -0.63
CA ALA A 308 -5.35 1.22 -1.51
C ALA A 308 -6.26 -0.02 -1.46
N VAL A 309 -5.67 -1.21 -1.56
CA VAL A 309 -6.40 -2.49 -1.47
C VAL A 309 -7.13 -2.62 -0.14
N LEU A 310 -6.45 -2.38 0.97
CA LEU A 310 -7.05 -2.48 2.30
C LEU A 310 -8.14 -1.42 2.54
N THR A 311 -7.97 -0.22 1.98
CA THR A 311 -9.01 0.82 2.02
C THR A 311 -10.25 0.36 1.24
N ALA A 312 -10.07 -0.29 0.07
CA ALA A 312 -11.18 -0.86 -0.70
C ALA A 312 -11.88 -1.97 0.08
N TYR A 313 -11.14 -2.86 0.76
CA TYR A 313 -11.73 -3.88 1.64
C TYR A 313 -12.54 -3.26 2.77
N GLN A 314 -12.01 -2.26 3.49
CA GLN A 314 -12.73 -1.57 4.56
C GLN A 314 -14.04 -0.96 4.05
N ARG A 315 -13.98 -0.26 2.90
CA ARG A 315 -15.16 0.33 2.27
C ARG A 315 -16.21 -0.71 1.86
N THR A 316 -15.77 -1.89 1.44
CA THR A 316 -16.68 -2.98 1.02
C THR A 316 -17.29 -3.69 2.22
N THR A 317 -16.61 -3.72 3.37
CA THR A 317 -17.00 -4.53 4.53
C THR A 317 -17.69 -3.75 5.64
N ASP A 318 -17.76 -2.43 5.55
CA ASP A 318 -18.37 -1.56 6.55
C ASP A 318 -19.36 -0.60 5.89
N ALA A 319 -20.65 -0.69 6.27
CA ALA A 319 -21.71 0.18 5.76
C ALA A 319 -21.58 1.63 6.22
N ASP A 320 -21.04 1.85 7.43
CA ASP A 320 -20.82 3.17 8.02
C ASP A 320 -19.39 3.68 7.79
N TRP A 321 -18.72 3.16 6.75
CA TRP A 321 -17.36 3.58 6.47
C TRP A 321 -17.29 5.06 6.07
N VAL A 322 -16.59 5.84 6.89
CA VAL A 322 -16.37 7.27 6.66
C VAL A 322 -14.91 7.54 6.28
N ARG A 323 -13.98 6.85 6.93
CA ARG A 323 -12.53 7.07 6.74
C ARG A 323 -11.74 5.77 6.90
N PRO A 324 -10.56 5.68 6.25
CA PRO A 324 -9.68 4.52 6.40
C PRO A 324 -9.20 4.35 7.86
N ASP A 325 -9.32 3.13 8.40
CA ASP A 325 -8.63 2.77 9.64
C ASP A 325 -7.13 2.54 9.37
N MET A 326 -6.36 3.60 9.62
CA MET A 326 -4.92 3.59 9.41
C MET A 326 -4.18 2.62 10.34
N SER A 327 -4.78 2.19 11.44
CA SER A 327 -4.21 1.19 12.35
C SER A 327 -4.26 -0.19 11.71
N SER A 328 -5.41 -0.57 11.15
CA SER A 328 -5.57 -1.82 10.40
C SER A 328 -4.71 -1.83 9.14
N ILE A 329 -4.68 -0.73 8.39
CA ILE A 329 -3.85 -0.57 7.19
C ILE A 329 -2.36 -0.72 7.55
N GLY A 330 -1.87 -0.05 8.60
CA GLY A 330 -0.47 -0.14 9.01
C GLY A 330 -0.06 -1.58 9.38
N ARG A 331 -0.94 -2.33 10.07
CA ARG A 331 -0.72 -3.76 10.35
C ARG A 331 -0.73 -4.60 9.07
N GLY A 332 -1.60 -4.27 8.12
CA GLY A 332 -1.68 -4.96 6.83
C GLY A 332 -0.44 -4.73 5.97
N VAL A 333 0.09 -3.49 5.90
CA VAL A 333 1.36 -3.16 5.22
C VAL A 333 2.53 -3.88 5.90
N LEU A 334 2.54 -3.97 7.24
CA LEU A 334 3.55 -4.76 7.96
C LEU A 334 3.48 -6.25 7.57
N GLY A 335 2.27 -6.80 7.47
CA GLY A 335 2.07 -8.19 7.04
C GLY A 335 2.50 -8.43 5.61
N ASP A 336 2.30 -7.46 4.71
CA ASP A 336 2.73 -7.51 3.31
C ASP A 336 4.26 -7.46 3.21
N GLY A 337 4.92 -6.56 3.93
CA GLY A 337 6.38 -6.50 4.02
C GLY A 337 7.00 -7.79 4.55
N ILE A 338 6.41 -8.41 5.59
CA ILE A 338 6.86 -9.73 6.10
C ILE A 338 6.71 -10.81 5.02
N SER A 339 5.57 -10.84 4.31
CA SER A 339 5.35 -11.81 3.22
C SER A 339 6.37 -11.65 2.10
N THR A 340 6.74 -10.42 1.77
CA THR A 340 7.74 -10.10 0.77
C THR A 340 9.16 -10.53 1.22
N VAL A 341 9.51 -10.32 2.50
CA VAL A 341 10.76 -10.85 3.09
C VAL A 341 10.79 -12.37 3.00
N VAL A 342 9.71 -13.04 3.40
CA VAL A 342 9.60 -14.51 3.32
C VAL A 342 9.73 -14.98 1.88
N SER A 343 9.09 -14.29 0.93
CA SER A 343 9.17 -14.61 -0.49
C SER A 343 10.60 -14.52 -1.03
N GLY A 344 11.31 -13.45 -0.75
CA GLY A 344 12.72 -13.29 -1.12
C GLY A 344 13.63 -14.32 -0.44
N ALA A 345 13.38 -14.63 0.85
CA ALA A 345 14.15 -15.63 1.60
C ALA A 345 13.94 -17.05 1.07
N LEU A 346 12.74 -17.37 0.57
CA LEU A 346 12.45 -18.63 -0.10
C LEU A 346 12.96 -18.67 -1.55
N GLY A 347 13.57 -17.60 -2.07
CA GLY A 347 14.01 -17.57 -3.46
C GLY A 347 12.87 -17.37 -4.45
N ALA A 348 11.83 -16.66 -4.04
CA ALA A 348 10.69 -16.33 -4.88
C ALA A 348 10.65 -14.82 -5.23
N TYR A 349 9.56 -14.35 -5.79
CA TYR A 349 9.39 -13.03 -6.36
C TYR A 349 8.61 -12.09 -5.41
N GLY A 350 8.71 -10.77 -5.62
CA GLY A 350 8.03 -9.77 -4.80
C GLY A 350 6.51 -9.88 -4.79
N LEU A 351 5.93 -9.71 -3.61
CA LEU A 351 4.50 -9.85 -3.34
C LEU A 351 3.85 -8.50 -3.01
N THR A 352 2.52 -8.42 -3.17
CA THR A 352 1.67 -7.38 -2.59
C THR A 352 0.22 -7.87 -2.54
N LEU A 353 -0.65 -7.15 -1.84
CA LEU A 353 -2.06 -7.52 -1.80
C LEU A 353 -2.74 -7.36 -3.16
N SER A 354 -3.61 -8.30 -3.51
CA SER A 354 -4.27 -8.36 -4.80
C SER A 354 -5.54 -7.52 -4.86
N ASN A 355 -5.57 -6.54 -5.76
CA ASN A 355 -6.78 -5.76 -6.09
C ASN A 355 -7.89 -6.63 -6.69
N ALA A 356 -7.55 -7.62 -7.52
CA ALA A 356 -8.52 -8.48 -8.16
C ALA A 356 -9.25 -9.38 -7.14
N ASN A 357 -8.53 -9.85 -6.13
CA ASN A 357 -9.10 -10.61 -5.03
C ASN A 357 -10.05 -9.74 -4.18
N ALA A 358 -9.73 -8.46 -3.98
CA ALA A 358 -10.64 -7.50 -3.35
C ALA A 358 -11.92 -7.31 -4.19
N GLY A 359 -11.77 -7.20 -5.51
CA GLY A 359 -12.90 -7.15 -6.44
C GLY A 359 -13.80 -8.40 -6.39
N LEU A 360 -13.20 -9.59 -6.20
CA LEU A 360 -13.97 -10.83 -6.02
C LEU A 360 -14.80 -10.80 -4.74
N VAL A 361 -14.25 -10.33 -3.62
CA VAL A 361 -15.00 -10.18 -2.37
C VAL A 361 -16.17 -9.22 -2.54
N ALA A 362 -15.93 -8.08 -3.20
CA ALA A 362 -16.99 -7.12 -3.49
C ALA A 362 -18.10 -7.71 -4.39
N ALA A 363 -17.73 -8.54 -5.38
CA ALA A 363 -18.68 -9.12 -6.33
C ALA A 363 -19.47 -10.32 -5.77
N THR A 364 -18.85 -11.14 -4.91
CA THR A 364 -19.48 -12.34 -4.32
C THR A 364 -20.20 -12.04 -3.00
N GLY A 365 -19.86 -10.93 -2.36
CA GLY A 365 -20.36 -10.60 -1.05
C GLY A 365 -19.82 -11.51 0.07
N VAL A 366 -18.74 -12.25 -0.17
CA VAL A 366 -18.16 -13.21 0.78
C VAL A 366 -16.86 -12.64 1.32
N ALA A 367 -16.89 -12.01 2.50
CA ALA A 367 -15.76 -11.30 3.09
C ALA A 367 -15.13 -12.01 4.32
N THR A 368 -15.61 -13.21 4.69
CA THR A 368 -15.15 -13.87 5.91
C THR A 368 -13.66 -14.22 5.88
N ARG A 369 -12.92 -13.79 6.89
CA ARG A 369 -11.46 -14.00 7.01
C ARG A 369 -11.07 -15.48 7.15
N VAL A 370 -12.01 -16.34 7.57
CA VAL A 370 -11.73 -17.78 7.73
C VAL A 370 -11.32 -18.42 6.40
N ILE A 371 -11.75 -17.86 5.27
CA ILE A 371 -11.36 -18.31 3.93
C ILE A 371 -9.84 -18.16 3.72
N ALA A 372 -9.17 -17.22 4.37
CA ALA A 372 -7.71 -17.06 4.27
C ALA A 372 -6.95 -18.35 4.62
N PHE A 373 -7.42 -19.09 5.63
CA PHE A 373 -6.82 -20.36 6.03
C PHE A 373 -7.01 -21.44 4.96
N ALA A 374 -8.18 -21.48 4.32
CA ALA A 374 -8.44 -22.42 3.22
C ALA A 374 -7.63 -22.05 1.97
N VAL A 375 -7.49 -20.76 1.65
CA VAL A 375 -6.62 -20.28 0.55
C VAL A 375 -5.18 -20.71 0.80
N ALA A 376 -4.67 -20.52 2.02
CA ALA A 376 -3.31 -20.93 2.38
C ALA A 376 -3.11 -22.45 2.26
N ALA A 377 -4.09 -23.25 2.69
CA ALA A 377 -4.03 -24.70 2.56
C ALA A 377 -4.00 -25.14 1.09
N ILE A 378 -4.82 -24.52 0.22
CA ILE A 378 -4.81 -24.81 -1.23
C ILE A 378 -3.47 -24.41 -1.84
N LEU A 379 -2.95 -23.20 -1.54
CA LEU A 379 -1.65 -22.73 -2.05
C LEU A 379 -0.50 -23.65 -1.61
N ALA A 380 -0.49 -24.09 -0.34
CA ALA A 380 0.49 -25.06 0.15
C ALA A 380 0.37 -26.41 -0.57
N THR A 381 -0.85 -26.86 -0.89
CA THR A 381 -1.07 -28.09 -1.67
C THR A 381 -0.58 -27.93 -3.12
N VAL A 382 -0.88 -26.78 -3.76
CA VAL A 382 -0.40 -26.45 -5.12
C VAL A 382 1.12 -26.37 -5.16
N ALA A 383 1.76 -25.86 -4.10
CA ALA A 383 3.21 -25.82 -3.97
C ALA A 383 3.88 -27.23 -4.07
N LEU A 384 3.16 -28.27 -3.71
CA LEU A 384 3.63 -29.65 -3.79
C LEU A 384 3.39 -30.32 -5.16
N GLN A 385 2.72 -29.62 -6.10
CA GLN A 385 2.30 -30.17 -7.39
C GLN A 385 3.09 -29.58 -8.57
N PRO A 386 4.30 -30.07 -8.86
CA PRO A 386 5.14 -29.52 -9.93
C PRO A 386 4.51 -29.62 -11.32
N ARG A 387 3.70 -30.65 -11.60
CA ARG A 387 2.99 -30.76 -12.89
C ARG A 387 2.02 -29.61 -13.12
N LEU A 388 1.26 -29.23 -12.09
CA LEU A 388 0.30 -28.13 -12.20
C LEU A 388 1.02 -26.80 -12.47
N LEU A 389 2.10 -26.52 -11.74
CA LEU A 389 2.90 -25.32 -11.94
C LEU A 389 3.68 -25.37 -13.27
N GLY A 390 4.07 -26.56 -13.72
CA GLY A 390 4.69 -26.78 -15.01
C GLY A 390 3.81 -26.34 -16.19
N ILE A 391 2.49 -26.47 -16.10
CA ILE A 391 1.58 -25.96 -17.12
C ILE A 391 1.75 -24.44 -17.29
N ILE A 392 1.94 -23.71 -16.20
CA ILE A 392 2.19 -22.28 -16.23
C ILE A 392 3.50 -21.96 -16.94
N THR A 393 4.54 -22.81 -16.76
CA THR A 393 5.83 -22.59 -17.42
C THR A 393 5.78 -22.80 -18.93
N LEU A 394 4.79 -23.51 -19.45
CA LEU A 394 4.58 -23.68 -20.89
C LEU A 394 3.79 -22.54 -21.53
N MET A 395 3.33 -21.57 -20.75
CA MET A 395 2.49 -20.49 -21.30
C MET A 395 3.20 -19.80 -22.48
N PRO A 396 2.58 -19.80 -23.68
CA PRO A 396 3.19 -19.22 -24.88
C PRO A 396 3.32 -17.69 -24.77
N LYS A 397 4.36 -17.14 -25.38
CA LYS A 397 4.64 -15.69 -25.39
C LYS A 397 3.43 -14.84 -25.81
N PRO A 398 2.70 -15.12 -26.92
CA PRO A 398 1.57 -14.31 -27.34
C PRO A 398 0.43 -14.28 -26.32
N VAL A 399 0.18 -15.38 -25.61
CA VAL A 399 -0.85 -15.44 -24.54
C VAL A 399 -0.42 -14.62 -23.34
N MET A 400 0.86 -14.71 -22.94
CA MET A 400 1.40 -13.89 -21.87
C MET A 400 1.33 -12.39 -22.19
N ALA A 401 1.70 -12.02 -23.42
CA ALA A 401 1.65 -10.63 -23.86
C ALA A 401 0.20 -10.08 -23.86
N ALA A 402 -0.77 -10.85 -24.33
CA ALA A 402 -2.19 -10.48 -24.28
C ALA A 402 -2.67 -10.26 -22.84
N ALA A 403 -2.33 -11.16 -21.92
CA ALA A 403 -2.70 -11.06 -20.51
C ALA A 403 -2.05 -9.86 -19.82
N MET A 404 -0.77 -9.60 -20.11
CA MET A 404 -0.06 -8.43 -19.59
C MET A 404 -0.65 -7.13 -20.14
N LEU A 405 -0.95 -7.06 -21.43
CA LEU A 405 -1.54 -5.87 -22.05
C LEU A 405 -2.92 -5.58 -21.46
N PHE A 406 -3.76 -6.60 -21.30
CA PHE A 406 -5.06 -6.46 -20.66
C PHE A 406 -4.95 -5.95 -19.21
N THR A 407 -4.08 -6.57 -18.40
CA THR A 407 -3.89 -6.19 -16.99
C THR A 407 -3.28 -4.80 -16.84
N SER A 408 -2.35 -4.44 -17.71
CA SER A 408 -1.69 -3.12 -17.70
C SER A 408 -2.69 -1.99 -17.91
N ALA A 409 -3.68 -2.17 -18.79
CA ALA A 409 -4.72 -1.17 -19.03
C ALA A 409 -5.49 -0.84 -17.75
N PHE A 410 -5.84 -1.85 -16.94
CA PHE A 410 -6.52 -1.62 -15.65
C PHE A 410 -5.61 -0.94 -14.62
N ILE A 411 -4.34 -1.33 -14.58
CA ILE A 411 -3.36 -0.70 -13.66
C ILE A 411 -3.18 0.78 -14.04
N MET A 412 -3.05 1.11 -15.33
CA MET A 412 -2.93 2.49 -15.79
C MET A 412 -4.16 3.33 -15.42
N ILE A 413 -5.36 2.81 -15.71
CA ILE A 413 -6.62 3.51 -15.39
C ILE A 413 -6.80 3.68 -13.88
N ASN A 414 -6.45 2.67 -13.07
CA ASN A 414 -6.47 2.79 -11.62
C ASN A 414 -5.52 3.92 -11.15
N GLY A 415 -4.32 4.00 -11.73
CA GLY A 415 -3.39 5.12 -11.49
C GLY A 415 -4.03 6.47 -11.80
N LEU A 416 -4.66 6.61 -12.98
CA LEU A 416 -5.36 7.83 -13.39
C LEU A 416 -6.52 8.18 -12.44
N GLN A 417 -7.32 7.21 -12.02
CA GLN A 417 -8.40 7.42 -11.05
C GLN A 417 -7.90 7.96 -9.72
N ILE A 418 -6.75 7.46 -9.24
CA ILE A 418 -6.12 7.97 -8.01
C ILE A 418 -5.64 9.41 -8.21
N ILE A 419 -5.03 9.73 -9.37
CA ILE A 419 -4.56 11.08 -9.72
C ILE A 419 -5.73 12.06 -9.74
N THR A 420 -6.85 11.68 -10.36
CA THR A 420 -8.02 12.54 -10.55
C THR A 420 -9.00 12.52 -9.39
N ALA A 421 -8.74 11.75 -8.34
CA ALA A 421 -9.61 11.68 -7.15
C ALA A 421 -9.72 13.01 -6.39
N ARG A 422 -8.79 13.94 -6.63
CA ARG A 422 -8.77 15.28 -6.07
C ARG A 422 -8.68 16.33 -7.18
N VAL A 423 -9.14 17.54 -6.90
CA VAL A 423 -8.98 18.68 -7.81
C VAL A 423 -7.49 18.98 -7.99
N LEU A 424 -7.05 19.04 -9.24
CA LEU A 424 -5.67 19.33 -9.61
C LEU A 424 -5.48 20.86 -9.62
N ASP A 425 -4.66 21.36 -8.71
CA ASP A 425 -4.18 22.73 -8.74
C ASP A 425 -2.94 22.86 -9.67
N GLY A 426 -2.49 24.08 -9.94
CA GLY A 426 -1.37 24.32 -10.84
C GLY A 426 -0.06 23.64 -10.40
N ARG A 427 0.17 23.45 -9.10
CA ARG A 427 1.36 22.78 -8.57
C ARG A 427 1.30 21.28 -8.84
N ARG A 428 0.17 20.64 -8.51
CA ARG A 428 -0.06 19.21 -8.76
C ARG A 428 0.01 18.89 -10.24
N THR A 429 -0.61 19.74 -11.08
CA THR A 429 -0.53 19.60 -12.53
C THR A 429 0.91 19.63 -13.03
N LEU A 430 1.75 20.54 -12.50
CA LEU A 430 3.17 20.62 -12.89
C LEU A 430 3.95 19.38 -12.42
N VAL A 431 3.74 18.90 -11.20
CA VAL A 431 4.38 17.68 -10.68
C VAL A 431 4.04 16.48 -11.54
N ILE A 432 2.74 16.29 -11.85
CA ILE A 432 2.26 15.19 -12.70
C ILE A 432 2.85 15.32 -14.10
N GLY A 433 2.80 16.51 -14.72
CA GLY A 433 3.33 16.75 -16.05
C GLY A 433 4.83 16.49 -16.16
N MET A 434 5.62 16.96 -15.19
CA MET A 434 7.07 16.72 -15.15
C MET A 434 7.40 15.24 -14.90
N GLY A 435 6.62 14.56 -14.06
CA GLY A 435 6.76 13.12 -13.86
C GLY A 435 6.51 12.32 -15.14
N LEU A 436 5.42 12.62 -15.86
CA LEU A 436 5.11 12.00 -17.15
C LEU A 436 6.19 12.31 -18.20
N ALA A 437 6.60 13.57 -18.32
CA ALA A 437 7.65 13.98 -19.26
C ALA A 437 8.96 13.22 -19.00
N THR A 438 9.37 13.11 -17.73
CA THR A 438 10.57 12.36 -17.34
C THR A 438 10.43 10.87 -17.66
N PHE A 439 9.29 10.27 -17.34
CA PHE A 439 9.04 8.86 -17.61
C PHE A 439 9.15 8.55 -19.11
N PHE A 440 8.48 9.33 -19.96
CA PHE A 440 8.53 9.12 -21.40
C PHE A 440 9.89 9.45 -22.00
N ALA A 441 10.58 10.49 -21.53
CA ALA A 441 11.91 10.84 -22.00
C ALA A 441 12.90 9.70 -21.80
N VAL A 442 12.93 9.08 -20.61
CA VAL A 442 13.81 7.93 -20.33
C VAL A 442 13.36 6.68 -21.09
N THR A 443 12.06 6.48 -21.26
CA THR A 443 11.54 5.33 -22.00
C THR A 443 11.91 5.38 -23.49
N VAL A 444 11.82 6.55 -24.11
CA VAL A 444 12.13 6.74 -25.54
C VAL A 444 13.63 6.78 -25.79
N HIS A 445 14.40 7.33 -24.85
CA HIS A 445 15.84 7.46 -24.96
C HIS A 445 16.58 6.74 -23.82
N PRO A 446 16.57 5.40 -23.78
CA PRO A 446 17.17 4.65 -22.67
C PRO A 446 18.69 4.84 -22.57
N THR A 447 19.34 5.24 -23.68
CA THR A 447 20.78 5.48 -23.74
C THR A 447 21.20 6.91 -23.35
N ALA A 448 20.24 7.82 -23.12
CA ALA A 448 20.52 9.21 -22.78
C ALA A 448 21.43 9.36 -21.54
N PHE A 449 21.35 8.40 -20.62
CA PHE A 449 22.13 8.39 -19.38
C PHE A 449 23.25 7.34 -19.35
N SER A 450 23.67 6.83 -20.52
CA SER A 450 24.74 5.82 -20.62
C SER A 450 26.09 6.31 -20.08
N ALA A 451 26.33 7.62 -20.11
CA ALA A 451 27.53 8.25 -19.52
C ALA A 451 27.46 8.43 -18.00
N ALA A 452 26.35 8.10 -17.35
CA ALA A 452 26.22 8.22 -15.89
C ALA A 452 27.16 7.23 -15.18
N PRO A 453 27.68 7.56 -13.99
CA PRO A 453 28.49 6.65 -13.19
C PRO A 453 27.75 5.33 -12.95
N HIS A 454 28.47 4.23 -12.89
CA HIS A 454 27.91 2.88 -12.80
C HIS A 454 26.89 2.71 -11.65
N TRP A 455 27.14 3.34 -10.50
CA TRP A 455 26.23 3.32 -9.35
C TRP A 455 24.92 4.10 -9.59
N ALA A 456 24.93 5.07 -10.50
CA ALA A 456 23.75 5.90 -10.80
C ALA A 456 22.91 5.34 -11.95
N GLN A 457 23.49 4.52 -12.82
CA GLN A 457 22.79 3.97 -14.00
C GLN A 457 21.45 3.28 -13.66
N PRO A 458 21.34 2.39 -12.63
CA PRO A 458 20.06 1.79 -12.28
C PRO A 458 19.00 2.79 -11.84
N ILE A 459 19.42 3.96 -11.36
CA ILE A 459 18.52 5.04 -10.93
C ILE A 459 18.05 5.86 -12.14
N VAL A 460 18.99 6.34 -12.96
CA VAL A 460 18.68 7.30 -14.04
C VAL A 460 18.20 6.64 -15.32
N ALA A 461 18.61 5.40 -15.60
CA ALA A 461 18.19 4.65 -16.78
C ALA A 461 16.87 3.88 -16.57
N THR A 462 16.34 3.85 -15.36
CA THR A 462 15.04 3.19 -15.08
C THR A 462 13.93 4.24 -15.06
N PRO A 463 12.99 4.23 -16.06
CA PRO A 463 11.96 5.26 -16.20
C PRO A 463 11.13 5.46 -14.93
N LEU A 464 10.72 4.36 -14.29
CA LEU A 464 9.95 4.38 -13.04
C LEU A 464 10.69 5.10 -11.92
N VAL A 465 11.99 4.78 -11.75
CA VAL A 465 12.79 5.27 -10.63
C VAL A 465 13.04 6.76 -10.77
N LEU A 466 13.54 7.19 -11.94
CA LEU A 466 13.87 8.60 -12.17
C LEU A 466 12.61 9.48 -12.12
N ALA A 467 11.53 9.05 -12.80
CA ALA A 467 10.27 9.79 -12.77
C ALA A 467 9.70 9.92 -11.35
N THR A 468 9.75 8.83 -10.56
CA THR A 468 9.28 8.86 -9.16
C THR A 468 10.14 9.80 -8.30
N LEU A 469 11.46 9.78 -8.47
CA LEU A 469 12.35 10.72 -7.76
C LEU A 469 12.07 12.17 -8.10
N VAL A 470 11.83 12.48 -9.39
CA VAL A 470 11.45 13.83 -9.83
C VAL A 470 10.12 14.25 -9.19
N VAL A 471 9.11 13.38 -9.23
CA VAL A 471 7.80 13.64 -8.62
C VAL A 471 7.92 13.89 -7.12
N LEU A 472 8.64 13.04 -6.38
CA LEU A 472 8.84 13.21 -4.94
C LEU A 472 9.65 14.46 -4.63
N GLY A 473 10.72 14.73 -5.39
CA GLY A 473 11.55 15.93 -5.25
C GLY A 473 10.76 17.22 -5.48
N LEU A 474 9.95 17.28 -6.53
CA LEU A 474 9.09 18.43 -6.82
C LEU A 474 8.00 18.60 -5.76
N ASN A 475 7.39 17.50 -5.26
CA ASN A 475 6.44 17.58 -4.17
C ASN A 475 7.05 18.15 -2.89
N LEU A 476 8.26 17.73 -2.55
CA LEU A 476 9.00 18.28 -1.40
C LEU A 476 9.32 19.77 -1.60
N LEU A 477 9.80 20.13 -2.78
CA LEU A 477 10.12 21.52 -3.12
C LEU A 477 8.88 22.42 -3.05
N PHE A 478 7.79 22.01 -3.66
CA PHE A 478 6.55 22.80 -3.70
C PHE A 478 5.78 22.82 -2.38
N ARG A 479 6.17 21.98 -1.42
CA ARG A 479 5.61 22.02 -0.06
C ARG A 479 6.11 23.21 0.76
N ILE A 480 7.17 23.88 0.32
CA ILE A 480 7.67 25.09 0.97
C ILE A 480 6.63 26.21 0.76
N GLY A 481 6.03 26.69 1.85
CA GLY A 481 5.09 27.81 1.82
C GLY A 481 3.60 27.46 1.65
N ILE A 482 3.19 26.18 1.73
CA ILE A 482 1.80 25.74 1.54
C ILE A 482 0.88 26.10 2.74
N LYS A 483 1.43 26.33 3.94
CA LYS A 483 0.61 26.59 5.12
C LYS A 483 -0.25 27.84 4.94
N LYS A 484 -1.51 27.62 4.57
CA LYS A 484 -2.52 28.68 4.59
C LYS A 484 -2.91 28.92 6.04
N ARG A 485 -2.91 30.16 6.46
CA ARG A 485 -3.33 30.58 7.81
C ARG A 485 -4.34 31.71 7.68
N VAL A 486 -5.39 31.62 8.47
CA VAL A 486 -6.40 32.68 8.62
C VAL A 486 -6.67 32.86 10.11
N THR A 487 -6.82 34.09 10.52
CA THR A 487 -7.02 34.45 11.93
C THR A 487 -8.28 35.24 12.07
N MET A 488 -9.08 34.91 13.10
CA MET A 488 -10.24 35.64 13.53
C MET A 488 -10.05 36.10 14.98
N MET A 489 -10.40 37.34 15.28
CA MET A 489 -10.43 37.84 16.64
C MET A 489 -11.87 37.83 17.12
N ILE A 490 -12.11 37.27 18.29
CA ILE A 490 -13.43 37.07 18.88
C ILE A 490 -13.45 37.81 20.21
N ASP A 491 -14.45 38.65 20.41
CA ASP A 491 -14.65 39.27 21.70
C ASP A 491 -15.29 38.27 22.68
N SER A 492 -14.63 38.05 23.81
CA SER A 492 -15.14 37.14 24.84
C SER A 492 -16.49 37.60 25.43
N ALA A 493 -16.81 38.89 25.36
CA ALA A 493 -18.08 39.47 25.84
C ALA A 493 -19.23 39.31 24.84
N ALA A 494 -18.94 39.10 23.53
CA ALA A 494 -19.93 39.07 22.45
C ALA A 494 -19.62 37.90 21.47
N LEU A 495 -19.63 36.67 21.97
CA LEU A 495 -19.40 35.47 21.15
C LEU A 495 -20.60 35.25 20.20
N ASP A 496 -20.42 35.52 18.90
CA ASP A 496 -21.39 35.16 17.86
C ASP A 496 -21.03 33.84 17.22
N SER A 497 -21.74 32.78 17.62
CA SER A 497 -21.55 31.41 17.09
C SER A 497 -21.79 31.35 15.59
N ARG A 498 -22.64 32.19 14.99
CA ARG A 498 -22.89 32.18 13.53
C ARG A 498 -21.71 32.73 12.75
N GLU A 499 -21.05 33.75 13.28
CA GLU A 499 -19.86 34.33 12.66
C GLU A 499 -18.70 33.36 12.66
N VAL A 500 -18.50 32.62 13.77
CA VAL A 500 -17.48 31.57 13.89
C VAL A 500 -17.75 30.43 12.91
N THR A 501 -19.00 29.96 12.83
CA THR A 501 -19.38 28.90 11.88
C THR A 501 -19.12 29.33 10.43
N ALA A 502 -19.59 30.52 10.05
CA ALA A 502 -19.39 31.08 8.71
C ALA A 502 -17.89 31.27 8.38
N PHE A 503 -17.06 31.61 9.35
CA PHE A 503 -15.61 31.72 9.19
C PHE A 503 -14.98 30.37 8.93
N VAL A 504 -15.36 29.32 9.68
CA VAL A 504 -14.85 27.95 9.51
C VAL A 504 -15.30 27.39 8.15
N GLU A 505 -16.59 27.44 7.82
CA GLU A 505 -17.16 26.97 6.57
C GLU A 505 -16.48 27.59 5.34
N ARG A 506 -16.38 28.92 5.32
CA ARG A 506 -15.79 29.68 4.22
C ARG A 506 -14.35 29.24 3.97
N ASN A 507 -13.55 29.21 5.04
CA ASN A 507 -12.13 28.86 4.90
C ASN A 507 -11.90 27.39 4.60
N ALA A 508 -12.64 26.47 5.25
CA ALA A 508 -12.62 25.06 4.96
C ALA A 508 -13.04 24.76 3.52
N GLY A 509 -14.08 25.46 3.00
CA GLY A 509 -14.53 25.36 1.61
C GLY A 509 -13.46 25.82 0.61
N VAL A 510 -12.81 26.97 0.84
CA VAL A 510 -11.70 27.49 0.02
C VAL A 510 -10.50 26.52 0.01
N TRP A 511 -10.29 25.79 1.10
CA TRP A 511 -9.23 24.79 1.21
C TRP A 511 -9.61 23.43 0.64
N GLY A 512 -10.86 23.24 0.21
CA GLY A 512 -11.37 21.97 -0.31
C GLY A 512 -11.52 20.89 0.76
N ALA A 513 -11.78 21.30 2.00
CA ALA A 513 -11.99 20.37 3.11
C ALA A 513 -13.27 19.55 2.89
N ARG A 514 -13.23 18.27 3.29
CA ARG A 514 -14.41 17.41 3.25
C ARG A 514 -15.48 17.91 4.22
N ARG A 515 -16.73 17.76 3.84
CA ARG A 515 -17.86 18.28 4.60
C ARG A 515 -17.96 17.70 6.02
N ASP A 516 -17.64 16.41 6.18
CA ASP A 516 -17.60 15.74 7.49
C ASP A 516 -16.52 16.32 8.42
N VAL A 517 -15.36 16.68 7.85
CA VAL A 517 -14.27 17.31 8.60
C VAL A 517 -14.65 18.74 8.97
N THR A 518 -15.25 19.49 8.05
CA THR A 518 -15.73 20.85 8.30
C THR A 518 -16.72 20.87 9.47
N ASN A 519 -17.74 20.02 9.47
CA ASN A 519 -18.73 19.92 10.54
C ASN A 519 -18.07 19.56 11.90
N ARG A 520 -17.06 18.69 11.89
CA ARG A 520 -16.30 18.33 13.11
C ARG A 520 -15.51 19.53 13.65
N ILE A 521 -14.89 20.33 12.76
CA ILE A 521 -14.15 21.53 13.14
C ILE A 521 -15.10 22.55 13.73
N GLU A 522 -16.23 22.82 13.08
CA GLU A 522 -17.25 23.76 13.54
C GLU A 522 -17.71 23.40 14.95
N PHE A 523 -18.15 22.16 15.14
CA PHE A 523 -18.63 21.69 16.44
C PHE A 523 -17.55 21.79 17.51
N ALA A 524 -16.34 21.29 17.25
CA ALA A 524 -15.27 21.28 18.24
C ALA A 524 -14.77 22.69 18.57
N VAL A 525 -14.67 23.59 17.58
CA VAL A 525 -14.29 25.00 17.80
C VAL A 525 -15.36 25.74 18.59
N GLN A 526 -16.64 25.55 18.24
CA GLN A 526 -17.75 26.18 18.94
C GLN A 526 -17.80 25.75 20.40
N GLN A 527 -17.76 24.43 20.67
CA GLN A 527 -17.73 23.88 22.02
C GLN A 527 -16.53 24.37 22.84
N THR A 528 -15.37 24.51 22.17
CA THR A 528 -14.15 25.02 22.82
C THR A 528 -14.34 26.52 23.18
N LEU A 529 -14.87 27.33 22.29
CA LEU A 529 -15.07 28.76 22.53
C LEU A 529 -16.12 29.02 23.62
N GLU A 530 -17.24 28.29 23.59
CA GLU A 530 -18.27 28.36 24.61
C GLU A 530 -17.74 27.99 26.00
N ALA A 531 -16.96 26.88 26.08
CA ALA A 531 -16.34 26.45 27.34
C ALA A 531 -15.30 27.46 27.85
N ILE A 532 -14.52 28.08 26.96
CA ILE A 532 -13.52 29.08 27.32
C ILE A 532 -14.20 30.35 27.88
N VAL A 533 -15.26 30.82 27.24
CA VAL A 533 -16.00 32.02 27.67
C VAL A 533 -16.72 31.75 28.99
N ALA A 534 -17.44 30.63 29.10
CA ALA A 534 -18.25 30.33 30.26
C ALA A 534 -17.44 29.93 31.51
N TYR A 535 -16.35 29.17 31.34
CA TYR A 535 -15.73 28.47 32.48
C TYR A 535 -14.23 28.73 32.67
N CYS A 536 -13.50 29.17 31.62
CA CYS A 536 -12.06 29.41 31.74
C CYS A 536 -11.72 30.83 32.20
N ALA A 537 -12.72 31.66 32.57
CA ALA A 537 -12.55 33.06 32.97
C ALA A 537 -11.66 33.85 31.99
N ALA A 538 -11.95 33.69 30.69
CA ALA A 538 -11.18 34.34 29.63
C ALA A 538 -11.26 35.87 29.75
N LYS A 539 -10.09 36.52 29.74
CA LYS A 539 -9.99 37.99 29.78
C LYS A 539 -9.47 38.47 28.43
N GLY A 540 -10.19 39.46 27.86
CA GLY A 540 -9.83 40.06 26.58
C GLY A 540 -10.15 39.19 25.35
N PRO A 541 -9.67 39.60 24.17
CA PRO A 541 -10.03 38.95 22.91
C PRO A 541 -9.44 37.53 22.78
N ILE A 542 -10.30 36.63 22.30
CA ILE A 542 -9.88 35.25 21.96
C ILE A 542 -9.43 35.24 20.50
N ARG A 543 -8.27 34.66 20.23
CA ARG A 543 -7.77 34.54 18.86
C ARG A 543 -7.96 33.12 18.36
N LEU A 544 -8.79 32.94 17.34
CA LEU A 544 -8.95 31.70 16.59
C LEU A 544 -8.07 31.76 15.34
N ASN A 545 -7.09 30.86 15.26
CA ASN A 545 -6.20 30.76 14.12
C ASN A 545 -6.39 29.39 13.46
N LEU A 546 -6.98 29.36 12.27
CA LEU A 546 -7.10 28.17 11.46
C LEU A 546 -5.89 28.05 10.54
N SER A 547 -5.28 26.89 10.49
CA SER A 547 -4.20 26.59 9.54
C SER A 547 -4.43 25.25 8.85
N PHE A 548 -4.19 25.21 7.55
CA PHE A 548 -4.34 24.04 6.71
C PHE A 548 -3.01 23.70 6.04
N ASP A 549 -2.64 22.46 6.12
CA ASP A 549 -1.42 21.91 5.52
C ASP A 549 -1.76 20.66 4.68
N GLU A 550 -2.74 20.77 3.77
CA GLU A 550 -3.25 19.72 2.85
C GLU A 550 -3.78 18.43 3.51
N PHE A 551 -3.25 18.02 4.66
CA PHE A 551 -3.60 16.76 5.35
C PHE A 551 -4.21 16.98 6.71
N VAL A 552 -3.97 18.15 7.27
CA VAL A 552 -4.34 18.48 8.64
C VAL A 552 -4.86 19.89 8.70
N ILE A 553 -6.00 20.06 9.34
CA ILE A 553 -6.50 21.38 9.73
C ILE A 553 -6.25 21.54 11.23
N ASN A 554 -5.50 22.57 11.60
CA ASN A 554 -5.32 22.94 12.99
C ASN A 554 -6.17 24.15 13.31
N ALA A 555 -6.91 24.08 14.41
CA ALA A 555 -7.56 25.22 15.02
C ALA A 555 -6.84 25.54 16.34
N ASP A 556 -6.12 26.65 16.34
CA ASP A 556 -5.41 27.17 17.51
C ASP A 556 -6.28 28.26 18.15
N VAL A 557 -6.78 27.98 19.34
CA VAL A 557 -7.57 28.95 20.14
C VAL A 557 -6.67 29.50 21.23
N ALA A 558 -6.23 30.73 21.09
CA ALA A 558 -5.39 31.40 22.08
C ALA A 558 -6.26 32.36 22.93
N TYR A 559 -6.15 32.25 24.26
CA TYR A 559 -6.90 33.05 25.23
C TYR A 559 -6.09 33.21 26.52
N GLN A 560 -6.47 34.20 27.34
CA GLN A 560 -5.92 34.41 28.67
C GLN A 560 -6.94 33.96 29.71
N GLY A 561 -6.66 32.83 30.39
CA GLY A 561 -7.57 32.27 31.38
C GLY A 561 -7.05 30.94 31.95
N LYS A 562 -7.93 30.24 32.67
CA LYS A 562 -7.62 28.89 33.16
C LYS A 562 -7.47 27.91 31.99
N PRO A 563 -6.54 26.94 32.06
CA PRO A 563 -6.39 25.92 30.99
C PRO A 563 -7.64 25.03 30.91
N MET A 564 -8.08 24.74 29.68
CA MET A 564 -9.16 23.78 29.42
C MET A 564 -8.67 22.34 29.58
N GLU A 565 -9.44 21.50 30.27
CA GLU A 565 -9.16 20.09 30.47
C GLU A 565 -9.93 19.20 29.48
N PHE A 566 -9.38 18.04 29.13
CA PHE A 566 -9.96 17.10 28.18
C PHE A 566 -10.06 15.70 28.80
N PRO A 567 -11.05 15.45 29.68
CA PRO A 567 -11.20 14.17 30.36
C PRO A 567 -11.42 13.01 29.39
N VAL A 568 -11.09 11.80 29.86
CA VAL A 568 -11.24 10.55 29.08
C VAL A 568 -12.66 10.02 29.15
N GLN A 569 -13.31 10.19 30.30
CA GLN A 569 -14.67 9.73 30.58
C GLN A 569 -15.59 10.94 30.74
N PRO A 570 -16.86 10.84 30.32
CA PRO A 570 -17.83 11.89 30.59
C PRO A 570 -18.07 11.98 32.11
N PRO A 571 -18.38 13.15 32.64
CA PRO A 571 -18.84 13.29 34.01
C PRO A 571 -20.10 12.47 34.24
N SER A 572 -20.32 11.99 35.46
CA SER A 572 -21.53 11.23 35.78
C SER A 572 -22.79 12.09 35.68
N LYS A 573 -23.97 11.46 35.55
CA LYS A 573 -25.24 12.21 35.51
C LYS A 573 -25.50 12.98 36.82
N ASP A 574 -25.04 12.42 37.94
CA ASP A 574 -25.20 13.01 39.26
C ASP A 574 -24.26 14.22 39.42
N ASP A 575 -23.01 14.13 38.92
CA ASP A 575 -22.06 15.25 38.91
C ASP A 575 -22.58 16.44 38.06
N LEU A 576 -23.29 16.16 36.96
CA LEU A 576 -23.86 17.18 36.08
C LEU A 576 -25.06 17.93 36.72
N LEU A 577 -25.72 17.29 37.69
CA LEU A 577 -26.85 17.91 38.43
C LEU A 577 -26.36 18.68 39.64
N ASP A 578 -25.25 18.29 40.26
CA ASP A 578 -24.82 18.79 41.57
C ASP A 578 -23.72 19.86 41.48
N SER A 579 -23.00 19.99 40.34
CA SER A 579 -21.90 20.96 40.24
C SER A 579 -21.74 21.61 38.86
N GLU A 580 -21.65 22.95 38.86
CA GLU A 580 -21.33 23.72 37.65
C GLU A 580 -19.93 23.43 37.09
N GLU A 581 -19.03 22.85 37.90
CA GLU A 581 -17.69 22.46 37.49
C GLU A 581 -17.66 21.23 36.53
N SER A 582 -18.76 20.50 36.42
CA SER A 582 -18.91 19.34 35.55
C SER A 582 -19.15 19.71 34.07
N PHE A 583 -19.69 20.91 33.78
CA PHE A 583 -19.94 21.37 32.41
C PHE A 583 -18.66 21.61 31.59
N PRO A 584 -17.59 22.23 32.12
CA PRO A 584 -16.30 22.33 31.43
C PRO A 584 -15.71 20.94 31.07
N GLN A 585 -15.87 19.97 31.97
CA GLN A 585 -15.41 18.61 31.77
C GLN A 585 -16.21 17.90 30.65
N LEU A 586 -17.52 18.12 30.60
CA LEU A 586 -18.37 17.60 29.51
C LEU A 586 -17.98 18.22 28.16
N ALA A 587 -17.80 19.54 28.10
CA ALA A 587 -17.36 20.23 26.89
C ALA A 587 -15.99 19.71 26.44
N GLY A 588 -15.03 19.57 27.34
CA GLY A 588 -13.71 18.98 27.07
C GLY A 588 -13.78 17.54 26.57
N PHE A 589 -14.68 16.74 27.13
CA PHE A 589 -14.94 15.37 26.66
C PHE A 589 -15.52 15.35 25.24
N LEU A 590 -16.52 16.22 24.94
CA LEU A 590 -17.10 16.33 23.59
C LEU A 590 -16.05 16.77 22.57
N VAL A 591 -15.28 17.82 22.86
CA VAL A 591 -14.18 18.26 21.99
C VAL A 591 -13.19 17.11 21.75
N ARG A 592 -12.94 16.30 22.78
CA ARG A 592 -12.11 15.10 22.66
C ARG A 592 -12.65 14.09 21.66
N GLN A 593 -13.95 13.89 21.57
CA GLN A 593 -14.54 12.93 20.63
C GLN A 593 -14.45 13.39 19.17
N TYR A 594 -14.55 14.70 18.94
CA TYR A 594 -14.59 15.28 17.59
C TYR A 594 -13.21 15.66 17.04
N THR A 595 -12.14 15.64 17.86
CA THR A 595 -10.78 15.98 17.48
C THR A 595 -9.90 14.76 17.35
N ASP A 596 -9.03 14.71 16.33
CA ASP A 596 -8.08 13.62 16.17
C ASP A 596 -6.88 13.77 17.12
N ARG A 597 -6.44 15.01 17.36
CA ARG A 597 -5.44 15.34 18.38
C ARG A 597 -5.77 16.68 19.01
N ARG A 598 -5.43 16.82 20.26
CA ARG A 598 -5.55 18.05 21.05
C ARG A 598 -4.31 18.22 21.89
N MET A 599 -3.88 19.46 22.04
CA MET A 599 -2.72 19.83 22.85
C MET A 599 -3.02 21.14 23.55
N ALA A 600 -2.86 21.17 24.87
CA ALA A 600 -2.75 22.45 25.58
C ALA A 600 -1.45 23.11 25.13
N ILE A 601 -1.54 24.36 24.68
CA ILE A 601 -0.40 25.19 24.32
C ILE A 601 -0.28 26.34 25.32
N LYS A 602 0.90 26.96 25.40
CA LYS A 602 1.09 28.09 26.32
C LYS A 602 0.14 29.24 25.93
N GLY A 603 -0.91 29.47 26.75
CA GLY A 603 -1.95 30.48 26.49
C GLY A 603 -3.06 30.05 25.52
N GLY A 604 -3.40 28.75 25.45
CA GLY A 604 -4.51 28.28 24.60
C GLY A 604 -4.58 26.78 24.36
N VAL A 605 -5.37 26.41 23.37
CA VAL A 605 -5.63 25.03 22.97
C VAL A 605 -5.39 24.89 21.47
N ARG A 606 -4.73 23.81 21.07
CA ARG A 606 -4.62 23.39 19.67
C ARG A 606 -5.48 22.16 19.44
N LEU A 607 -6.41 22.27 18.52
CA LEU A 607 -7.24 21.17 18.01
C LEU A 607 -6.75 20.79 16.62
N GLN A 608 -6.57 19.52 16.39
CA GLN A 608 -6.06 19.00 15.13
C GLN A 608 -7.08 18.03 14.53
N PHE A 609 -7.35 18.20 13.24
CA PHE A 609 -8.28 17.38 12.46
C PHE A 609 -7.56 16.81 11.25
N ASP A 610 -7.53 15.50 11.13
CA ASP A 610 -6.96 14.81 9.97
C ASP A 610 -7.97 14.89 8.80
N HIS A 611 -7.49 15.37 7.64
CA HIS A 611 -8.31 15.63 6.44
C HIS A 611 -8.20 14.51 5.41
#